data_bca4ed4b14550a687fed67515b378651
#
_entry.id   bca4ed4b14550a687fed67515b378651
#
_cell.length_a   1.000
_cell.length_b   1.000
_cell.length_c   1.000
_cell.angle_alpha   90.00
_cell.angle_beta   90.00
_cell.angle_gamma   90.00
#
_symmetry.space_group_name_H-M   'P 1'
#
loop_
_entity.id
_entity.type
_entity.pdbx_description
1 polymer ?
#
loop_
_entity_poly.entity_id
_entity_poly.type
_entity_poly.pdbx_seq_one_letter_code
_entity_poly.pdbx_strand_id
1 'polypeptide(L)'
;SEMCIRDSNRTIEPYYYGIKGGSYNPSNPTDYEIERLGTSGTDYLKTSDISKASDQTFYLDARVNYDRQFNLHHVTGMLMYMQREYRSSVLPERNQGFSGRFTYDYGQRYLVELNFGYNGTERLAKKERFEFFPAVSLGWVISNEKFFEPMTKYIDNLKIRGSYGLVGSDETGLSAGAQHFLYIDQVSLNNIGFTTGVDMNYTLYGPLVTNYAVVN
;
A
#
# COMPACT_ATOMS: atom_id res chain seq x y z
N SER A 1 8.45 12.78 -3.04
CA SER A 1 9.79 12.30 -2.65
C SER A 1 10.16 11.06 -3.46
N GLU A 2 11.40 10.95 -3.82
CA GLU A 2 11.97 9.81 -4.54
C GLU A 2 13.09 9.21 -3.71
N MET A 3 13.10 7.89 -3.54
CA MET A 3 14.16 7.14 -2.88
C MET A 3 14.64 6.04 -3.82
N CYS A 4 15.95 6.04 -4.13
CA CYS A 4 16.59 5.01 -4.93
C CYS A 4 17.61 4.25 -4.08
N ILE A 5 17.49 2.95 -4.02
CA ILE A 5 18.46 2.05 -3.36
C ILE A 5 19.09 1.16 -4.43
N ARG A 6 20.41 1.08 -4.42
CA ARG A 6 21.18 0.18 -5.27
C ARG A 6 22.10 -0.66 -4.41
N ASP A 7 21.80 -1.95 -4.31
CA ASP A 7 22.60 -2.92 -3.60
C ASP A 7 23.31 -3.86 -4.57
N SER A 8 24.54 -4.25 -4.25
CA SER A 8 25.29 -5.23 -5.00
C SER A 8 26.01 -6.19 -4.05
N ASN A 9 25.77 -7.46 -4.21
CA ASN A 9 26.55 -8.49 -3.54
C ASN A 9 27.82 -8.81 -4.33
N ARG A 10 28.95 -8.82 -3.63
CA ARG A 10 30.23 -9.18 -4.18
C ARG A 10 30.75 -10.42 -3.47
N THR A 11 31.00 -11.46 -4.22
CA THR A 11 31.47 -12.75 -3.70
C THR A 11 32.73 -13.18 -4.42
N ILE A 12 33.63 -13.85 -3.69
CA ILE A 12 34.75 -14.60 -4.26
C ILE A 12 34.30 -16.06 -4.34
N GLU A 13 34.36 -16.64 -5.50
CA GLU A 13 34.16 -18.09 -5.64
C GLU A 13 35.44 -18.78 -5.18
N PRO A 14 35.36 -19.69 -4.17
CA PRO A 14 36.54 -20.39 -3.68
C PRO A 14 37.12 -21.38 -4.72
N TYR A 15 38.43 -21.55 -4.64
CA TYR A 15 39.11 -22.65 -5.33
C TYR A 15 39.02 -23.91 -4.47
N TYR A 16 38.70 -25.01 -5.09
CA TYR A 16 38.69 -26.32 -4.44
C TYR A 16 39.93 -27.11 -4.88
N TYR A 17 40.60 -27.71 -3.92
CA TYR A 17 41.78 -28.51 -4.13
C TYR A 17 41.59 -29.89 -3.54
N GLY A 18 42.13 -30.91 -4.19
CA GLY A 18 42.14 -32.27 -3.71
C GLY A 18 43.49 -32.91 -3.91
N ILE A 19 43.71 -34.06 -3.31
CA ILE A 19 44.90 -34.84 -3.51
C ILE A 19 44.83 -35.46 -4.91
N LYS A 20 45.86 -35.23 -5.70
CA LYS A 20 45.98 -35.81 -7.04
C LYS A 20 45.97 -37.32 -6.99
N GLY A 21 45.14 -37.96 -7.83
CA GLY A 21 44.99 -39.41 -7.85
C GLY A 21 46.32 -40.12 -8.02
N GLY A 22 46.63 -41.06 -7.10
CA GLY A 22 47.88 -41.84 -7.12
C GLY A 22 49.08 -41.13 -6.47
N SER A 23 48.97 -39.86 -6.06
CA SER A 23 50.09 -39.15 -5.42
C SER A 23 50.20 -39.39 -3.92
N TYR A 24 49.15 -39.91 -3.28
CA TYR A 24 49.18 -40.21 -1.82
C TYR A 24 50.02 -41.47 -1.52
N ASN A 25 51.02 -41.27 -0.65
CA ASN A 25 51.89 -42.37 -0.19
C ASN A 25 51.56 -42.75 1.25
N PRO A 26 50.96 -43.92 1.53
CA PRO A 26 50.60 -44.32 2.90
C PRO A 26 51.77 -44.43 3.88
N SER A 27 53.00 -44.68 3.35
CA SER A 27 54.22 -44.75 4.15
C SER A 27 54.80 -43.39 4.53
N ASN A 28 54.41 -42.34 3.81
CA ASN A 28 54.74 -40.93 4.10
C ASN A 28 53.53 -40.05 3.90
N PRO A 29 52.65 -39.92 4.91
CA PRO A 29 51.37 -39.24 4.77
C PRO A 29 51.44 -37.72 4.43
N THR A 30 52.62 -37.11 4.52
CA THR A 30 52.85 -35.71 4.19
C THR A 30 53.32 -35.49 2.75
N ASP A 31 53.63 -36.56 2.03
CA ASP A 31 54.11 -36.52 0.65
C ASP A 31 52.95 -36.80 -0.33
N TYR A 32 52.29 -35.74 -0.76
CA TYR A 32 51.21 -35.80 -1.72
C TYR A 32 51.20 -34.53 -2.61
N GLU A 33 50.74 -34.70 -3.82
CA GLU A 33 50.51 -33.59 -4.75
C GLU A 33 49.05 -33.14 -4.66
N ILE A 34 48.86 -31.81 -4.58
CA ILE A 34 47.54 -31.19 -4.62
C ILE A 34 47.22 -30.75 -6.03
N GLU A 35 46.04 -31.08 -6.51
CA GLU A 35 45.52 -30.59 -7.77
C GLU A 35 44.23 -29.78 -7.57
N ARG A 36 44.00 -28.85 -8.46
CA ARG A 36 42.76 -28.05 -8.43
C ARG A 36 41.59 -28.89 -8.95
N LEU A 37 40.52 -28.94 -8.17
CA LEU A 37 39.30 -29.66 -8.53
C LEU A 37 38.35 -28.72 -9.30
N GLY A 38 38.01 -29.15 -10.52
CA GLY A 38 37.08 -28.42 -11.36
C GLY A 38 37.60 -27.07 -11.89
N THR A 39 36.69 -26.27 -12.41
CA THR A 39 36.99 -24.96 -13.02
C THR A 39 36.47 -23.78 -12.20
N SER A 40 35.90 -24.05 -11.05
CA SER A 40 35.36 -22.99 -10.14
C SER A 40 36.48 -22.24 -9.45
N GLY A 41 36.16 -21.03 -9.02
CA GLY A 41 37.08 -20.13 -8.32
C GLY A 41 37.49 -18.92 -9.16
N THR A 42 37.61 -17.78 -8.51
CA THR A 42 37.97 -16.51 -9.12
C THR A 42 38.94 -15.73 -8.24
N ASP A 43 39.93 -15.09 -8.84
CA ASP A 43 40.88 -14.22 -8.13
C ASP A 43 40.30 -12.80 -7.88
N TYR A 44 39.12 -12.56 -8.35
CA TYR A 44 38.47 -11.25 -8.24
C TYR A 44 37.04 -11.37 -7.63
N LEU A 45 36.61 -10.28 -7.02
CA LEU A 45 35.23 -10.14 -6.52
C LEU A 45 34.25 -10.11 -7.69
N LYS A 46 33.46 -11.19 -7.82
CA LYS A 46 32.39 -11.28 -8.81
C LYS A 46 31.14 -10.60 -8.28
N THR A 47 30.57 -9.75 -9.08
CA THR A 47 29.25 -9.16 -8.75
C THR A 47 28.17 -10.13 -9.18
N SER A 48 27.48 -10.74 -8.23
CA SER A 48 26.45 -11.74 -8.54
C SER A 48 25.09 -11.12 -8.74
N ASP A 49 24.66 -10.24 -7.83
CA ASP A 49 23.33 -9.68 -7.87
C ASP A 49 23.38 -8.15 -7.73
N ILE A 50 22.67 -7.48 -8.61
CA ILE A 50 22.42 -6.03 -8.50
C ILE A 50 20.92 -5.86 -8.34
N SER A 51 20.50 -5.54 -7.13
CA SER A 51 19.13 -5.12 -6.89
C SER A 51 19.02 -3.59 -6.95
N LYS A 52 17.96 -3.12 -7.59
CA LYS A 52 17.61 -1.69 -7.65
C LYS A 52 16.18 -1.56 -7.21
N ALA A 53 15.96 -0.73 -6.19
CA ALA A 53 14.64 -0.34 -5.76
C ALA A 53 14.53 1.18 -5.83
N SER A 54 13.42 1.68 -6.33
CA SER A 54 13.11 3.10 -6.36
C SER A 54 11.66 3.31 -6.01
N ASP A 55 11.40 4.17 -5.03
CA ASP A 55 10.07 4.57 -4.63
C ASP A 55 9.85 6.04 -4.95
N GLN A 56 8.74 6.32 -5.60
CA GLN A 56 8.36 7.68 -5.95
C GLN A 56 6.93 7.94 -5.48
N THR A 57 6.72 9.05 -4.78
CA THR A 57 5.40 9.53 -4.41
C THR A 57 5.17 10.91 -4.97
N PHE A 58 4.15 11.04 -5.79
CA PHE A 58 3.60 12.33 -6.20
C PHE A 58 2.33 12.60 -5.39
N TYR A 59 2.25 13.75 -4.77
CA TYR A 59 1.10 14.20 -4.01
C TYR A 59 0.75 15.63 -4.40
N LEU A 60 -0.50 15.85 -4.75
CA LEU A 60 -1.07 17.16 -5.06
C LEU A 60 -2.33 17.35 -4.23
N ASP A 61 -2.42 18.46 -3.51
CA ASP A 61 -3.67 18.91 -2.91
C ASP A 61 -3.94 20.37 -3.21
N ALA A 62 -5.22 20.67 -3.41
CA ALA A 62 -5.72 22.02 -3.59
C ALA A 62 -6.93 22.22 -2.67
N ARG A 63 -6.96 23.34 -1.95
CA ARG A 63 -8.01 23.64 -0.97
C ARG A 63 -8.58 25.02 -1.19
N VAL A 64 -9.89 25.11 -1.07
CA VAL A 64 -10.62 26.39 -1.02
C VAL A 64 -11.36 26.45 0.29
N ASN A 65 -11.12 27.50 1.05
CA ASN A 65 -11.79 27.75 2.33
C ASN A 65 -12.64 28.99 2.23
N TYR A 66 -13.83 28.91 2.82
CA TYR A 66 -14.75 30.00 2.99
C TYR A 66 -15.11 30.12 4.46
N ASP A 67 -15.04 31.30 5.02
CA ASP A 67 -15.39 31.59 6.41
C ASP A 67 -16.07 32.95 6.48
N ARG A 68 -17.30 32.98 6.98
CA ARG A 68 -18.03 34.24 7.11
C ARG A 68 -19.02 34.20 8.24
N GLN A 69 -19.04 35.29 8.99
CA GLN A 69 -20.00 35.52 10.06
C GLN A 69 -21.01 36.62 9.64
N PHE A 70 -22.28 36.32 9.79
CA PHE A 70 -23.39 37.22 9.56
C PHE A 70 -24.20 37.35 10.85
N ASN A 71 -23.92 38.35 11.65
CA ASN A 71 -24.58 38.54 12.94
C ASN A 71 -24.46 37.28 13.83
N LEU A 72 -25.57 36.56 14.08
CA LEU A 72 -25.58 35.31 14.85
C LEU A 72 -25.31 34.04 14.00
N HIS A 73 -25.20 34.19 12.70
CA HIS A 73 -24.98 33.09 11.78
C HIS A 73 -23.50 33.01 11.39
N HIS A 74 -22.86 31.89 11.61
CA HIS A 74 -21.51 31.62 11.19
C HIS A 74 -21.50 30.45 10.21
N VAL A 75 -20.95 30.67 9.03
CA VAL A 75 -20.88 29.69 7.94
C VAL A 75 -19.44 29.47 7.58
N THR A 76 -19.01 28.21 7.61
CA THR A 76 -17.71 27.84 7.06
C THR A 76 -17.87 26.78 6.00
N GLY A 77 -17.00 26.81 5.00
CA GLY A 77 -16.95 25.83 3.94
C GLY A 77 -15.51 25.52 3.56
N MET A 78 -15.22 24.26 3.30
CA MET A 78 -13.95 23.81 2.76
C MET A 78 -14.21 22.81 1.64
N LEU A 79 -13.56 23.03 0.52
CA LEU A 79 -13.47 22.06 -0.57
C LEU A 79 -12.01 21.69 -0.78
N MET A 80 -11.72 20.42 -0.93
CA MET A 80 -10.39 19.90 -1.15
C MET A 80 -10.40 18.91 -2.31
N TYR A 81 -9.45 19.08 -3.22
CA TYR A 81 -9.07 18.08 -4.21
C TYR A 81 -7.75 17.47 -3.80
N MET A 82 -7.63 16.15 -3.89
CA MET A 82 -6.42 15.41 -3.60
C MET A 82 -6.13 14.42 -4.71
N GLN A 83 -4.85 14.33 -5.07
CA GLN A 83 -4.33 13.30 -5.96
C GLN A 83 -3.03 12.75 -5.40
N ARG A 84 -2.94 11.43 -5.32
CA ARG A 84 -1.73 10.71 -4.92
C ARG A 84 -1.38 9.66 -5.96
N GLU A 85 -0.14 9.63 -6.38
CA GLU A 85 0.44 8.55 -7.17
C GLU A 85 1.65 8.01 -6.42
N TYR A 86 1.63 6.72 -6.11
CA TYR A 86 2.75 6.01 -5.51
C TYR A 86 3.26 4.97 -6.49
N ARG A 87 4.55 5.00 -6.75
CA ARG A 87 5.21 4.13 -7.71
C ARG A 87 6.41 3.46 -7.04
N SER A 88 6.28 2.16 -6.73
CA SER A 88 7.35 1.31 -6.20
C SER A 88 7.65 0.12 -7.12
N SER A 89 6.74 -0.15 -8.04
CA SER A 89 6.82 -1.23 -9.01
C SER A 89 6.45 -0.74 -10.41
N VAL A 90 6.29 -1.66 -11.35
CA VAL A 90 5.91 -1.35 -12.74
C VAL A 90 4.55 -0.65 -12.82
N LEU A 91 3.64 -0.98 -11.90
CA LEU A 91 2.29 -0.40 -11.86
C LEU A 91 2.17 0.59 -10.70
N PRO A 92 1.83 1.85 -10.99
CA PRO A 92 1.61 2.84 -9.95
C PRO A 92 0.28 2.61 -9.22
N GLU A 93 0.22 2.97 -7.97
CA GLU A 93 -1.01 3.09 -7.20
C GLU A 93 -1.51 4.53 -7.27
N ARG A 94 -2.73 4.74 -7.76
CA ARG A 94 -3.32 6.05 -7.91
C ARG A 94 -4.60 6.18 -7.13
N ASN A 95 -4.67 7.24 -6.34
CA ASN A 95 -5.84 7.63 -5.59
C ASN A 95 -6.12 9.10 -5.87
N GLN A 96 -7.38 9.42 -6.10
CA GLN A 96 -7.81 10.80 -6.24
C GLN A 96 -9.18 11.00 -5.60
N GLY A 97 -9.44 12.20 -5.15
CA GLY A 97 -10.73 12.45 -4.55
C GLY A 97 -11.03 13.93 -4.34
N PHE A 98 -12.31 14.17 -4.19
CA PHE A 98 -12.84 15.43 -3.71
C PHE A 98 -13.42 15.22 -2.32
N SER A 99 -13.14 16.15 -1.42
CA SER A 99 -13.80 16.18 -0.12
C SER A 99 -14.28 17.58 0.20
N GLY A 100 -15.34 17.66 0.95
CA GLY A 100 -15.89 18.93 1.38
C GLY A 100 -16.41 18.83 2.79
N ARG A 101 -16.32 19.97 3.47
CA ARG A 101 -16.92 20.21 4.78
C ARG A 101 -17.68 21.52 4.72
N PHE A 102 -18.89 21.51 5.19
CA PHE A 102 -19.71 22.68 5.38
C PHE A 102 -20.18 22.70 6.82
N THR A 103 -19.94 23.81 7.52
CA THR A 103 -20.45 23.99 8.89
C THR A 103 -21.31 25.23 8.98
N TYR A 104 -22.36 25.11 9.75
CA TYR A 104 -23.24 26.19 10.08
C TYR A 104 -23.44 26.26 11.59
N ASP A 105 -23.29 27.44 12.15
CA ASP A 105 -23.44 27.73 13.56
C ASP A 105 -24.46 28.89 13.73
N TYR A 106 -25.43 28.71 14.60
CA TYR A 106 -26.35 29.73 14.95
C TYR A 106 -26.19 30.13 16.41
N GLY A 107 -25.63 31.32 16.63
CA GLY A 107 -25.48 31.93 17.97
C GLY A 107 -24.65 31.07 18.93
N GLN A 108 -23.74 30.25 18.41
CA GLN A 108 -22.94 29.26 19.16
C GLN A 108 -23.79 28.27 19.99
N ARG A 109 -25.04 28.02 19.53
CA ARG A 109 -25.98 27.10 20.19
C ARG A 109 -26.26 25.89 19.36
N TYR A 110 -26.64 26.10 18.10
CA TYR A 110 -27.02 25.05 17.17
C TYR A 110 -25.93 24.91 16.10
N LEU A 111 -25.37 23.73 16.00
CA LEU A 111 -24.27 23.41 15.10
C LEU A 111 -24.74 22.35 14.10
N VAL A 112 -24.54 22.60 12.83
CA VAL A 112 -24.77 21.63 11.75
C VAL A 112 -23.48 21.48 10.99
N GLU A 113 -23.07 20.25 10.74
CA GLU A 113 -21.88 19.95 9.95
C GLU A 113 -22.24 18.90 8.90
N LEU A 114 -21.95 19.21 7.65
CA LEU A 114 -22.09 18.32 6.52
C LEU A 114 -20.70 18.04 5.97
N ASN A 115 -20.35 16.77 5.87
CA ASN A 115 -19.11 16.33 5.24
C ASN A 115 -19.43 15.40 4.08
N PHE A 116 -18.61 15.43 3.06
CA PHE A 116 -18.66 14.44 2.01
C PHE A 116 -17.27 14.14 1.50
N GLY A 117 -17.07 12.90 1.07
CA GLY A 117 -15.92 12.45 0.31
C GLY A 117 -16.41 11.79 -0.98
N TYR A 118 -15.77 12.09 -2.09
CA TYR A 118 -15.93 11.42 -3.36
C TYR A 118 -14.56 10.93 -3.80
N ASN A 119 -14.25 9.70 -3.44
CA ASN A 119 -12.90 9.13 -3.57
C ASN A 119 -12.88 8.01 -4.59
N GLY A 120 -11.78 7.96 -5.35
CA GLY A 120 -11.54 6.96 -6.36
C GLY A 120 -10.20 6.26 -6.20
N THR A 121 -10.21 4.94 -6.44
CA THR A 121 -9.05 4.06 -6.41
C THR A 121 -8.94 3.24 -7.69
N GLU A 122 -7.71 3.02 -8.17
CA GLU A 122 -7.47 2.15 -9.34
C GLU A 122 -7.60 0.65 -9.02
N ARG A 123 -7.70 0.28 -7.75
CA ARG A 123 -7.84 -1.11 -7.33
C ARG A 123 -9.16 -1.74 -7.77
N LEU A 124 -10.17 -0.90 -8.01
CA LEU A 124 -11.52 -1.33 -8.42
C LEU A 124 -11.75 -1.19 -9.92
N ALA A 125 -12.75 -1.91 -10.44
CA ALA A 125 -13.18 -1.82 -11.83
C ALA A 125 -13.62 -0.40 -12.18
N LYS A 126 -13.53 -0.01 -13.47
CA LYS A 126 -13.81 1.36 -13.92
C LYS A 126 -15.15 1.93 -13.46
N LYS A 127 -16.17 1.10 -13.35
CA LYS A 127 -17.53 1.52 -12.95
C LYS A 127 -17.64 1.76 -11.44
N GLU A 128 -16.83 1.03 -10.64
CA GLU A 128 -16.89 1.03 -9.18
C GLU A 128 -15.72 1.81 -8.54
N ARG A 129 -14.95 2.55 -9.36
CA ARG A 129 -13.74 3.26 -8.88
C ARG A 129 -14.03 4.39 -7.93
N PHE A 130 -15.14 5.08 -8.15
CA PHE A 130 -15.50 6.29 -7.42
C PHE A 130 -16.76 6.06 -6.62
N GLU A 131 -16.70 6.40 -5.35
CA GLU A 131 -17.84 6.29 -4.47
C GLU A 131 -18.00 7.52 -3.59
N PHE A 132 -19.26 7.80 -3.21
CA PHE A 132 -19.64 8.98 -2.46
C PHE A 132 -19.92 8.61 -1.00
N PHE A 133 -19.22 9.28 -0.08
CA PHE A 133 -19.28 9.05 1.36
C PHE A 133 -19.79 10.30 2.07
N PRO A 134 -21.10 10.45 2.27
CA PRO A 134 -21.67 11.56 3.02
C PRO A 134 -21.64 11.31 4.52
N ALA A 135 -21.51 12.41 5.28
CA ALA A 135 -21.68 12.39 6.72
C ALA A 135 -22.36 13.68 7.19
N VAL A 136 -23.24 13.56 8.17
CA VAL A 136 -23.92 14.68 8.81
C VAL A 136 -23.73 14.64 10.32
N SER A 137 -23.49 15.79 10.92
CA SER A 137 -23.41 15.95 12.38
C SER A 137 -24.29 17.09 12.80
N LEU A 138 -24.97 16.90 13.93
CA LEU A 138 -25.73 17.91 14.61
C LEU A 138 -25.19 18.09 16.03
N GLY A 139 -25.11 19.33 16.48
CA GLY A 139 -24.65 19.66 17.81
C GLY A 139 -25.54 20.73 18.46
N TRP A 140 -25.77 20.57 19.74
CA TRP A 140 -26.48 21.53 20.55
C TRP A 140 -25.67 21.87 21.79
N VAL A 141 -25.32 23.15 21.93
CA VAL A 141 -24.58 23.67 23.08
C VAL A 141 -25.62 24.20 24.09
N ILE A 142 -26.02 23.32 25.00
CA ILE A 142 -27.05 23.59 25.99
C ILE A 142 -26.61 24.69 26.96
N SER A 143 -25.31 24.73 27.28
CA SER A 143 -24.75 25.74 28.18
C SER A 143 -24.92 27.19 27.69
N ASN A 144 -25.16 27.38 26.37
CA ASN A 144 -25.40 28.71 25.81
C ASN A 144 -26.86 29.12 25.75
N GLU A 145 -27.77 28.27 26.27
CA GLU A 145 -29.18 28.56 26.34
C GLU A 145 -29.53 29.34 27.60
N LYS A 146 -30.48 30.27 27.49
CA LYS A 146 -30.91 31.12 28.62
C LYS A 146 -31.42 30.31 29.81
N PHE A 147 -32.08 29.20 29.59
CA PHE A 147 -32.61 28.36 30.67
C PHE A 147 -31.49 27.65 31.46
N PHE A 148 -30.31 27.55 30.92
CA PHE A 148 -29.16 26.87 31.54
C PHE A 148 -28.36 27.83 32.45
N GLU A 149 -28.56 29.14 32.34
CA GLU A 149 -27.83 30.16 33.10
C GLU A 149 -27.67 29.84 34.61
N PRO A 150 -28.71 29.36 35.34
CA PRO A 150 -28.54 29.03 36.76
C PRO A 150 -27.57 27.86 37.01
N MET A 151 -27.38 26.97 36.04
CA MET A 151 -26.53 25.79 36.16
C MET A 151 -25.07 26.04 35.76
N THR A 152 -24.77 27.17 35.12
CA THR A 152 -23.38 27.52 34.71
C THR A 152 -22.44 27.63 35.93
N LYS A 153 -23.00 27.79 37.13
CA LYS A 153 -22.25 27.80 38.39
C LYS A 153 -21.57 26.46 38.71
N TYR A 154 -22.09 25.36 38.13
CA TYR A 154 -21.63 23.98 38.38
C TYR A 154 -21.08 23.32 37.14
N ILE A 155 -21.59 23.70 35.97
CA ILE A 155 -21.22 23.09 34.67
C ILE A 155 -20.97 24.22 33.67
N ASP A 156 -19.70 24.43 33.31
CA ASP A 156 -19.30 25.52 32.41
C ASP A 156 -19.68 25.26 30.96
N ASN A 157 -19.64 24.00 30.54
CA ASN A 157 -19.92 23.63 29.14
C ASN A 157 -20.66 22.29 29.06
N LEU A 158 -21.88 22.34 28.52
CA LEU A 158 -22.69 21.16 28.22
C LEU A 158 -23.07 21.18 26.74
N LYS A 159 -22.55 20.19 25.97
CA LYS A 159 -22.83 20.04 24.56
C LYS A 159 -23.25 18.60 24.26
N ILE A 160 -24.38 18.46 23.54
CA ILE A 160 -24.80 17.18 22.96
C ILE A 160 -24.45 17.16 21.46
N ARG A 161 -23.94 16.05 20.98
CA ARG A 161 -23.60 15.89 19.57
C ARG A 161 -24.03 14.50 19.09
N GLY A 162 -24.64 14.47 17.90
CA GLY A 162 -24.95 13.25 17.17
C GLY A 162 -24.39 13.33 15.75
N SER A 163 -23.89 12.23 15.22
CA SER A 163 -23.39 12.15 13.84
C SER A 163 -23.75 10.82 13.20
N TYR A 164 -23.98 10.86 11.90
CA TYR A 164 -24.19 9.70 11.06
C TYR A 164 -23.39 9.89 9.76
N GLY A 165 -22.74 8.84 9.27
CA GLY A 165 -21.97 8.91 8.04
C GLY A 165 -21.68 7.53 7.45
N LEU A 166 -21.44 7.52 6.15
CA LEU A 166 -20.97 6.36 5.42
C LEU A 166 -19.46 6.45 5.25
N VAL A 167 -18.79 5.33 5.44
CA VAL A 167 -17.33 5.20 5.29
C VAL A 167 -17.04 3.98 4.42
N GLY A 168 -16.16 4.13 3.45
CA GLY A 168 -15.66 3.03 2.62
C GLY A 168 -14.17 2.83 2.84
N SER A 169 -13.72 1.60 2.61
CA SER A 169 -12.32 1.23 2.57
C SER A 169 -12.04 0.42 1.33
N ASP A 170 -10.94 0.72 0.64
CA ASP A 170 -10.42 -0.06 -0.50
C ASP A 170 -9.32 -1.05 -0.06
N GLU A 171 -9.12 -1.21 1.23
CA GLU A 171 -8.13 -2.11 1.80
C GLU A 171 -8.70 -3.52 1.93
N THR A 172 -8.13 -4.44 1.18
CA THR A 172 -8.60 -5.83 1.09
C THR A 172 -7.88 -6.80 2.05
N GLY A 173 -6.85 -6.32 2.76
CA GLY A 173 -5.98 -7.16 3.60
C GLY A 173 -5.04 -8.09 2.83
N LEU A 174 -5.03 -8.01 1.50
CA LEU A 174 -4.12 -8.77 0.64
C LEU A 174 -2.75 -8.09 0.57
N SER A 175 -1.71 -8.86 0.21
CA SER A 175 -0.38 -8.30 -0.04
C SER A 175 -0.40 -7.27 -1.17
N ALA A 176 0.48 -6.27 -1.12
CA ALA A 176 0.50 -5.13 -2.05
C ALA A 176 0.45 -5.53 -3.53
N GLY A 177 1.13 -6.61 -3.92
CA GLY A 177 1.10 -7.11 -5.31
C GLY A 177 -0.22 -7.78 -5.73
N ALA A 178 -0.99 -8.33 -4.78
CA ALA A 178 -2.26 -8.99 -5.04
C ALA A 178 -3.46 -8.03 -5.02
N GLN A 179 -3.28 -6.80 -4.58
CA GLN A 179 -4.34 -5.79 -4.50
C GLN A 179 -4.65 -5.11 -5.84
N HIS A 180 -3.78 -5.27 -6.84
CA HIS A 180 -4.02 -4.73 -8.17
C HIS A 180 -4.88 -5.66 -9.01
N PHE A 181 -5.81 -5.09 -9.76
CA PHE A 181 -6.64 -5.82 -10.72
C PHE A 181 -7.51 -6.94 -10.12
N LEU A 182 -8.09 -6.72 -8.95
CA LEU A 182 -9.02 -7.67 -8.31
C LEU A 182 -10.22 -8.03 -9.19
N TYR A 183 -10.50 -7.23 -10.20
CA TYR A 183 -11.59 -7.39 -11.17
C TYR A 183 -11.18 -8.16 -12.45
N ILE A 184 -9.97 -8.75 -12.47
CA ILE A 184 -9.45 -9.52 -13.60
C ILE A 184 -8.98 -10.88 -13.10
N ASP A 185 -9.33 -11.94 -13.83
CA ASP A 185 -8.80 -13.28 -13.56
C ASP A 185 -7.29 -13.31 -13.75
N GLN A 186 -6.59 -13.91 -12.80
CA GLN A 186 -5.15 -14.12 -12.90
C GLN A 186 -4.87 -15.55 -13.35
N VAL A 187 -4.12 -15.68 -14.44
CA VAL A 187 -3.75 -16.96 -15.03
C VAL A 187 -2.23 -17.12 -15.00
N SER A 188 -1.76 -18.17 -14.36
CA SER A 188 -0.38 -18.62 -14.46
C SER A 188 -0.24 -19.58 -15.62
N LEU A 189 0.63 -19.25 -16.59
CA LEU A 189 0.79 -20.07 -17.80
C LEU A 189 1.61 -21.35 -17.54
N ASN A 190 2.49 -21.33 -16.54
CA ASN A 190 3.37 -22.44 -16.18
C ASN A 190 3.14 -22.85 -14.73
N ASN A 191 1.99 -23.45 -14.45
CA ASN A 191 1.64 -23.87 -13.09
C ASN A 191 1.55 -25.40 -13.01
N ILE A 192 0.38 -25.97 -12.84
CA ILE A 192 0.21 -27.41 -12.62
C ILE A 192 0.78 -28.18 -13.81
N GLY A 193 1.70 -29.10 -13.52
CA GLY A 193 2.39 -29.93 -14.50
C GLY A 193 1.81 -31.34 -14.56
N PHE A 194 1.84 -31.93 -15.74
CA PHE A 194 1.62 -33.35 -15.97
C PHE A 194 2.94 -34.00 -16.31
N THR A 195 3.33 -35.04 -15.56
CA THR A 195 4.56 -35.79 -15.78
C THR A 195 4.32 -36.89 -16.79
N THR A 196 5.24 -37.03 -17.75
CA THR A 196 5.18 -38.02 -18.82
C THR A 196 6.60 -38.56 -19.10
N GLY A 197 6.69 -39.59 -19.96
CA GLY A 197 7.91 -40.28 -20.28
C GLY A 197 8.03 -41.63 -19.60
N VAL A 198 9.00 -42.46 -20.04
CA VAL A 198 9.17 -43.83 -19.55
C VAL A 198 9.44 -43.85 -18.03
N ASP A 199 10.18 -42.86 -17.51
CA ASP A 199 10.54 -42.72 -16.11
C ASP A 199 9.82 -41.53 -15.43
N MET A 200 8.74 -41.01 -16.01
CA MET A 200 8.03 -39.82 -15.55
C MET A 200 8.93 -38.60 -15.26
N ASN A 201 9.97 -38.45 -16.06
CA ASN A 201 11.01 -37.44 -15.89
C ASN A 201 10.77 -36.14 -16.71
N TYR A 202 9.71 -36.12 -17.51
CA TYR A 202 9.37 -34.97 -18.32
C TYR A 202 8.04 -34.34 -17.83
N THR A 203 8.08 -33.08 -17.43
CA THR A 203 6.91 -32.37 -16.93
C THR A 203 6.44 -31.34 -17.96
N LEU A 204 5.20 -31.49 -18.39
CA LEU A 204 4.48 -30.51 -19.21
C LEU A 204 3.68 -29.59 -18.28
N TYR A 205 3.99 -28.31 -18.29
CA TYR A 205 3.28 -27.32 -17.51
C TYR A 205 2.10 -26.73 -18.31
N GLY A 206 1.00 -26.43 -17.62
CA GLY A 206 -0.21 -25.88 -18.20
C GLY A 206 -0.68 -24.59 -17.53
N PRO A 207 -1.63 -23.90 -18.14
CA PRO A 207 -2.25 -22.73 -17.52
C PRO A 207 -3.18 -23.11 -16.38
N LEU A 208 -3.15 -22.33 -15.30
CA LEU A 208 -4.05 -22.43 -14.17
C LEU A 208 -4.58 -21.04 -13.82
N VAL A 209 -5.88 -20.91 -13.60
CA VAL A 209 -6.44 -19.70 -12.99
C VAL A 209 -6.07 -19.71 -11.52
N THR A 210 -5.18 -18.79 -11.14
CA THR A 210 -4.66 -18.68 -9.76
C THR A 210 -5.53 -17.80 -8.88
N ASN A 211 -6.28 -16.89 -9.48
CA ASN A 211 -7.23 -16.05 -8.77
C ASN A 211 -8.38 -15.68 -9.72
N TYR A 212 -9.60 -15.77 -9.21
CA TYR A 212 -10.79 -15.34 -9.94
C TYR A 212 -11.11 -13.88 -9.65
N ALA A 213 -11.60 -13.17 -10.65
CA ALA A 213 -12.07 -11.81 -10.48
C ALA A 213 -13.14 -11.72 -9.38
N VAL A 214 -12.97 -10.75 -8.48
CA VAL A 214 -14.05 -10.39 -7.56
C VAL A 214 -15.08 -9.59 -8.35
N VAL A 215 -16.18 -10.22 -8.67
CA VAL A 215 -17.32 -9.61 -9.37
C VAL A 215 -18.32 -9.22 -8.29
N ASN A 216 -18.60 -7.92 -8.16
CA ASN A 216 -19.72 -7.40 -7.37
C ASN A 216 -20.96 -7.27 -8.24
#